data_a630bd653ec5cdba2a9eb22fcb54c57c
#
_entry.id   a630bd653ec5cdba2a9eb22fcb54c57c
#
_cell.length_a   1.000
_cell.length_b   1.000
_cell.length_c   1.000
_cell.angle_alpha   90.00
_cell.angle_beta   90.00
_cell.angle_gamma   90.00
#
_symmetry.space_group_name_H-M   'P 1'
#
loop_
_entity.id
_entity.type
_entity.pdbx_description
1 polymer ?
#
loop_
_entity_poly.entity_id
_entity_poly.type
_entity_poly.pdbx_seq_one_letter_code
_entity_poly.pdbx_strand_id
1 'polypeptide(L)'
;MKKGSELISEEREEQIVKHNWNLQNDEDYKQGELIKAALFCIDQQIFELPWQWTTKFREKIVNKTKIEQLTVAGALIAAEIDRLQNEQK
;
A
#
# COMPACT_ATOMS: atom_id res chain seq x y z
N MET A 1 -22.01 -6.96 4.55
CA MET A 1 -20.58 -7.08 4.17
C MET A 1 -20.20 -5.89 3.29
N LYS A 2 -19.07 -5.27 3.57
CA LYS A 2 -18.59 -4.13 2.78
C LYS A 2 -18.05 -4.61 1.44
N LYS A 3 -18.25 -3.81 0.41
CA LYS A 3 -17.66 -4.06 -0.91
C LYS A 3 -16.15 -3.84 -0.88
N GLY A 4 -15.43 -4.50 -1.79
CA GLY A 4 -14.00 -4.34 -1.91
C GLY A 4 -13.57 -2.89 -2.06
N SER A 5 -14.31 -2.11 -2.85
CA SER A 5 -14.00 -0.69 -3.05
C SER A 5 -14.14 0.10 -1.75
N GLU A 6 -15.10 -0.25 -0.91
CA GLU A 6 -15.28 0.41 0.39
C GLU A 6 -14.13 0.07 1.34
N LEU A 7 -13.73 -1.21 1.36
CA LEU A 7 -12.61 -1.64 2.19
C LEU A 7 -11.30 -0.96 1.78
N ILE A 8 -11.05 -0.85 0.49
CA ILE A 8 -9.84 -0.20 -0.04
C ILE A 8 -9.87 1.29 0.30
N SER A 9 -11.01 1.94 0.12
CA SER A 9 -11.17 3.36 0.43
C SER A 9 -10.89 3.64 1.90
N GLU A 10 -11.43 2.83 2.80
CA GLU A 10 -11.20 2.97 4.24
C GLU A 10 -9.74 2.74 4.60
N GLU A 11 -9.10 1.74 4.00
CA GLU A 11 -7.70 1.45 4.25
C GLU A 11 -6.81 2.60 3.76
N ARG A 12 -7.11 3.17 2.59
CA ARG A 12 -6.35 4.31 2.06
C ARG A 12 -6.47 5.52 2.99
N GLU A 13 -7.68 5.78 3.49
CA GLU A 13 -7.92 6.85 4.46
C GLU A 13 -7.11 6.63 5.74
N GLU A 14 -7.09 5.41 6.24
CA GLU A 14 -6.33 5.05 7.41
C GLU A 14 -4.83 5.26 7.20
N GLN A 15 -4.32 4.89 6.05
CA GLN A 15 -2.92 5.11 5.71
C GLN A 15 -2.55 6.59 5.74
N ILE A 16 -3.42 7.44 5.21
CA ILE A 16 -3.19 8.88 5.20
C ILE A 16 -3.23 9.44 6.63
N VAL A 17 -4.25 9.08 7.40
CA VAL A 17 -4.50 9.66 8.73
C VAL A 17 -3.57 9.07 9.79
N LYS A 18 -3.45 7.75 9.86
CA LYS A 18 -2.70 7.09 10.95
C LYS A 18 -1.23 6.89 10.61
N HIS A 19 -0.91 6.65 9.35
CA HIS A 19 0.46 6.33 8.93
C HIS A 19 1.12 7.47 8.19
N ASN A 20 0.42 8.58 8.02
CA ASN A 20 0.93 9.78 7.37
C ASN A 20 1.41 9.52 5.93
N TRP A 21 0.76 8.60 5.24
CA TRP A 21 1.07 8.28 3.84
C TRP A 21 0.25 9.18 2.92
N ASN A 22 0.50 10.49 2.98
CA ASN A 22 -0.17 11.47 2.14
C ASN A 22 0.62 11.68 0.83
N LEU A 23 0.11 12.56 -0.03
CA LEU A 23 0.73 12.81 -1.34
C LEU A 23 2.20 13.21 -1.24
N GLN A 24 2.55 14.01 -0.23
CA GLN A 24 3.93 14.46 -0.04
C GLN A 24 4.84 13.27 0.29
N ASN A 25 4.40 12.38 1.18
CA ASN A 25 5.16 11.18 1.52
C ASN A 25 5.21 10.21 0.35
N ASP A 26 4.12 10.09 -0.40
CA ASP A 26 4.05 9.22 -1.57
C ASP A 26 5.06 9.65 -2.64
N GLU A 27 5.33 10.95 -2.75
CA GLU A 27 6.32 11.46 -3.69
C GLU A 27 7.72 10.95 -3.41
N ASP A 28 8.02 10.59 -2.17
CA ASP A 28 9.31 10.03 -1.80
C ASP A 28 9.48 8.59 -2.29
N TYR A 29 8.40 7.95 -2.76
CA TYR A 29 8.42 6.56 -3.22
C TYR A 29 8.40 6.48 -4.74
N LYS A 30 9.36 7.16 -5.38
CA LYS A 30 9.40 7.31 -6.85
C LYS A 30 9.95 6.11 -7.60
N GLN A 31 10.52 5.14 -6.91
CA GLN A 31 11.19 4.00 -7.54
C GLN A 31 10.35 2.73 -7.52
N GLY A 32 9.01 2.88 -7.44
CA GLY A 32 8.11 1.75 -7.48
C GLY A 32 7.94 1.03 -6.16
N GLU A 33 8.30 1.67 -5.05
CA GLU A 33 8.22 1.07 -3.72
C GLU A 33 6.79 0.69 -3.37
N LEU A 34 5.81 1.57 -3.67
CA LEU A 34 4.41 1.30 -3.37
C LEU A 34 3.89 0.09 -4.13
N ILE A 35 4.28 -0.04 -5.40
CA ILE A 35 3.87 -1.17 -6.23
C ILE A 35 4.54 -2.47 -5.75
N LYS A 36 5.80 -2.42 -5.37
CA LYS A 36 6.49 -3.59 -4.82
C LYS A 36 5.84 -4.06 -3.53
N ALA A 37 5.47 -3.12 -2.66
CA ALA A 37 4.75 -3.44 -1.43
C ALA A 37 3.38 -4.05 -1.72
N ALA A 38 2.65 -3.50 -2.72
CA ALA A 38 1.36 -4.05 -3.12
C ALA A 38 1.51 -5.48 -3.65
N LEU A 39 2.53 -5.73 -4.46
CA LEU A 39 2.81 -7.08 -4.97
C LEU A 39 3.07 -8.06 -3.83
N PHE A 40 3.83 -7.65 -2.82
CA PHE A 40 4.06 -8.48 -1.64
C PHE A 40 2.74 -8.78 -0.91
N CYS A 41 1.84 -7.81 -0.82
CA CYS A 41 0.53 -8.02 -0.20
C CYS A 41 -0.31 -9.03 -0.99
N ILE A 42 -0.15 -9.05 -2.31
CA ILE A 42 -0.89 -9.98 -3.18
C ILE A 42 -0.28 -11.38 -3.10
N ASP A 43 1.05 -11.45 -3.11
CA ASP A 43 1.79 -12.72 -3.11
C ASP A 43 3.02 -12.59 -2.21
N GLN A 44 2.97 -13.21 -1.04
CA GLN A 44 4.04 -13.12 -0.05
C GLN A 44 5.31 -13.88 -0.47
N GLN A 45 5.28 -14.58 -1.58
CA GLN A 45 6.49 -15.20 -2.15
C GLN A 45 7.33 -14.22 -2.95
N ILE A 46 6.81 -13.01 -3.19
CA ILE A 46 7.57 -11.92 -3.82
C ILE A 46 8.39 -11.22 -2.73
N PHE A 47 9.72 -11.26 -2.85
CA PHE A 47 10.61 -10.78 -1.81
C PHE A 47 11.23 -9.41 -2.09
N GLU A 48 10.86 -8.75 -3.19
CA GLU A 48 11.45 -7.47 -3.57
C GLU A 48 10.76 -6.30 -2.87
N LEU A 49 10.84 -6.27 -1.54
CA LEU A 49 10.36 -5.13 -0.78
C LEU A 49 11.45 -4.06 -0.72
N PRO A 50 11.06 -2.78 -0.77
CA PRO A 50 12.01 -1.70 -0.54
C PRO A 50 12.67 -1.87 0.82
N TRP A 51 13.93 -1.48 0.92
CA TRP A 51 14.69 -1.62 2.17
C TRP A 51 14.05 -0.86 3.33
N GLN A 52 13.30 0.21 3.03
CA GLN A 52 12.57 0.98 4.04
C GLN A 52 11.39 0.20 4.66
N TRP A 53 10.93 -0.82 3.96
CA TRP A 53 9.79 -1.63 4.38
C TRP A 53 10.31 -2.85 5.12
N THR A 54 10.54 -2.66 6.40
CA THR A 54 11.27 -3.57 7.26
C THR A 54 10.50 -4.84 7.58
N THR A 55 11.12 -5.69 8.40
CA THR A 55 10.53 -6.89 8.95
C THR A 55 9.14 -6.66 9.54
N LYS A 56 8.90 -5.49 10.15
CA LYS A 56 7.60 -5.16 10.73
C LYS A 56 6.47 -5.15 9.69
N PHE A 57 6.72 -4.55 8.53
CA PHE A 57 5.72 -4.54 7.47
C PHE A 57 5.44 -5.96 6.99
N ARG A 58 6.48 -6.74 6.77
CA ARG A 58 6.35 -8.13 6.33
C ARG A 58 5.53 -8.94 7.34
N GLU A 59 5.88 -8.87 8.61
CA GLU A 59 5.16 -9.58 9.67
C GLU A 59 3.70 -9.16 9.74
N LYS A 60 3.44 -7.86 9.62
CA LYS A 60 2.09 -7.31 9.65
C LYS A 60 1.24 -7.89 8.51
N ILE A 61 1.80 -7.98 7.31
CA ILE A 61 1.07 -8.47 6.14
C ILE A 61 0.84 -9.98 6.22
N VAL A 62 1.84 -10.77 6.59
CA VAL A 62 1.68 -12.23 6.61
C VAL A 62 0.67 -12.69 7.67
N ASN A 63 0.44 -11.87 8.70
CA ASN A 63 -0.53 -12.18 9.75
C ASN A 63 -1.96 -11.74 9.41
N LYS A 64 -2.17 -11.06 8.28
CA LYS A 64 -3.48 -10.62 7.86
C LYS A 64 -4.21 -11.70 7.07
N THR A 65 -5.55 -11.64 7.06
CA THR A 65 -6.34 -12.49 6.19
C THR A 65 -6.11 -12.12 4.73
N LYS A 66 -6.48 -13.00 3.80
CA LYS A 66 -6.34 -12.71 2.37
C LYS A 66 -7.15 -11.48 1.96
N ILE A 67 -8.35 -11.31 2.53
CA ILE A 67 -9.17 -10.12 2.26
C ILE A 67 -8.42 -8.86 2.72
N GLU A 68 -7.84 -8.89 3.90
CA GLU A 68 -7.08 -7.76 4.43
C GLU A 68 -5.83 -7.48 3.60
N GLN A 69 -5.12 -8.52 3.18
CA GLN A 69 -3.92 -8.38 2.34
C GLN A 69 -4.27 -7.70 1.02
N LEU A 70 -5.35 -8.13 0.37
CA LEU A 70 -5.79 -7.54 -0.89
C LEU A 70 -6.28 -6.11 -0.70
N THR A 71 -6.90 -5.83 0.46
CA THR A 71 -7.35 -4.48 0.80
C THR A 71 -6.16 -3.54 0.91
N VAL A 72 -5.10 -3.96 1.59
CA VAL A 72 -3.88 -3.16 1.73
C VAL A 72 -3.23 -2.96 0.35
N ALA A 73 -3.18 -4.02 -0.45
CA ALA A 73 -2.62 -3.93 -1.82
C ALA A 73 -3.37 -2.90 -2.65
N GLY A 74 -4.71 -2.92 -2.60
CA GLY A 74 -5.54 -1.96 -3.32
C GLY A 74 -5.28 -0.53 -2.89
N ALA A 75 -5.14 -0.31 -1.58
CA ALA A 75 -4.84 1.02 -1.05
C ALA A 75 -3.46 1.51 -1.49
N LEU A 76 -2.46 0.61 -1.54
CA LEU A 76 -1.12 0.96 -2.02
C LEU A 76 -1.14 1.30 -3.51
N ILE A 77 -1.93 0.59 -4.30
CA ILE A 77 -2.10 0.89 -5.72
C ILE A 77 -2.75 2.26 -5.88
N ALA A 78 -3.78 2.57 -5.08
CA ALA A 78 -4.42 3.88 -5.10
C ALA A 78 -3.41 4.97 -4.76
N ALA A 79 -2.55 4.74 -3.77
CA ALA A 79 -1.50 5.69 -3.41
C ALA A 79 -0.55 5.94 -4.57
N GLU A 80 -0.18 4.91 -5.30
CA GLU A 80 0.70 5.05 -6.46
C GLU A 80 0.03 5.83 -7.59
N ILE A 81 -1.26 5.59 -7.81
CA ILE A 81 -2.02 6.36 -8.81
C ILE A 81 -2.03 7.85 -8.42
N ASP A 82 -2.29 8.14 -7.15
CA ASP A 82 -2.30 9.52 -6.64
C ASP A 82 -0.93 10.17 -6.85
N ARG A 83 0.14 9.43 -6.56
CA ARG A 83 1.51 9.94 -6.74
C ARG A 83 1.78 10.27 -8.21
N LEU A 84 1.42 9.37 -9.11
CA LEU A 84 1.64 9.57 -10.54
C LEU A 84 0.83 10.74 -11.07
N GLN A 85 -0.41 10.90 -10.61
CA GLN A 85 -1.24 12.05 -11.01
C GLN A 85 -0.61 13.36 -10.53
N ASN A 86 -0.05 13.35 -9.34
CA ASN A 86 0.61 14.54 -8.77
C ASN A 86 1.87 14.91 -9.58
N GLU A 87 2.61 13.92 -10.07
CA GLU A 87 3.77 14.18 -10.92
C GLU A 87 3.42 14.85 -12.26
N GLN A 88 2.21 14.61 -12.75
CA GLN A 88 1.76 15.13 -14.05
C GLN A 88 1.28 16.58 -13.99
N LYS A 89 1.22 17.17 -12.84
CA LYS A 89 0.77 18.56 -12.67
C LYS A 89 1.87 19.57 -12.94
#